data_508c18ba7ac1b10fe28387f0e78a961f
#
_entry.id   508c18ba7ac1b10fe28387f0e78a961f
#
_cell.length_a   1.000
_cell.length_b   1.000
_cell.length_c   1.000
_cell.angle_alpha   90.00
_cell.angle_beta   90.00
_cell.angle_gamma   90.00
#
_symmetry.space_group_name_H-M   'P 1'
#
loop_
_entity.id
_entity.type
_entity.pdbx_description
1 polymer ?
#
loop_
_entity_poly.entity_id
_entity_poly.type
_entity_poly.pdbx_seq_one_letter_code
_entity_poly.pdbx_strand_id
1 'polypeptide(L)'
;MTSSEAVPAVLDTNIVLDLWIFDDPRTQHLRQALRQGRLRWIATAPMREELRRVLNYPHLVARMASSGQTGTAVLATFDAQATLLEDAPKASCTCKDADDQKFIDLAVMHRALLLSKDAQVLCMRRRLERLGVALNPHIKPPPGFAVEPAQQAYFARLFQATSAIEPALAT
;
A
#
# COMPACT_ATOMS: atom_id res chain seq x y z
N MET A 1 19.59 12.51 18.28
CA MET A 1 19.11 12.05 16.96
C MET A 1 17.74 11.41 17.17
N THR A 2 16.71 12.10 16.83
CA THR A 2 15.37 11.53 16.81
C THR A 2 15.28 10.63 15.60
N SER A 3 15.33 9.32 15.79
CA SER A 3 14.94 8.36 14.78
C SER A 3 13.48 8.68 14.44
N SER A 4 13.24 9.28 13.29
CA SER A 4 11.88 9.45 12.78
C SER A 4 11.29 8.05 12.68
N GLU A 5 10.33 7.75 13.54
CA GLU A 5 9.68 6.45 13.54
C GLU A 5 9.01 6.24 12.19
N ALA A 6 9.27 5.10 11.55
CA ALA A 6 8.72 4.79 10.24
C ALA A 6 7.19 4.77 10.30
N VAL A 7 6.54 5.49 9.40
CA VAL A 7 5.08 5.57 9.36
C VAL A 7 4.50 4.23 8.90
N PRO A 8 3.58 3.61 9.67
CA PRO A 8 2.98 2.36 9.26
C PRO A 8 2.10 2.57 8.01
N ALA A 9 2.21 1.64 7.07
CA ALA A 9 1.47 1.65 5.82
C ALA A 9 0.89 0.26 5.52
N VAL A 10 -0.38 0.21 5.15
CA VAL A 10 -1.09 -0.98 4.68
C VAL A 10 -1.23 -0.87 3.17
N LEU A 11 -0.78 -1.89 2.44
CA LEU A 11 -0.85 -1.96 0.99
C LEU A 11 -1.92 -2.97 0.57
N ASP A 12 -2.91 -2.52 -0.18
CA ASP A 12 -3.85 -3.40 -0.87
C ASP A 12 -3.10 -4.29 -1.87
N THR A 13 -3.61 -5.48 -2.11
CA THR A 13 -3.01 -6.47 -3.01
C THR A 13 -2.69 -5.89 -4.38
N ASN A 14 -3.55 -5.07 -4.96
CA ASN A 14 -3.29 -4.42 -6.25
C ASN A 14 -2.07 -3.49 -6.23
N ILE A 15 -1.80 -2.83 -5.13
CA ILE A 15 -0.59 -2.01 -4.97
C ILE A 15 0.65 -2.88 -4.89
N VAL A 16 0.56 -4.02 -4.21
CA VAL A 16 1.64 -5.02 -4.15
C VAL A 16 1.98 -5.54 -5.54
N LEU A 17 0.97 -5.83 -6.36
CA LEU A 17 1.17 -6.26 -7.75
C LEU A 17 1.84 -5.18 -8.61
N ASP A 18 1.43 -3.92 -8.47
CA ASP A 18 2.06 -2.80 -9.18
C ASP A 18 3.55 -2.65 -8.81
N LEU A 19 3.89 -2.87 -7.53
CA LEU A 19 5.26 -2.75 -7.04
C LEU A 19 6.18 -3.85 -7.55
N TRP A 20 5.72 -5.10 -7.56
CA TRP A 20 6.63 -6.25 -7.75
C TRP A 20 6.34 -7.13 -8.97
N ILE A 21 5.14 -7.09 -9.54
CA ILE A 21 4.83 -7.87 -10.75
C ILE A 21 4.83 -6.99 -11.99
N PHE A 22 4.13 -5.87 -11.94
CA PHE A 22 4.07 -4.95 -13.07
C PHE A 22 5.28 -4.04 -13.14
N ASP A 23 6.04 -3.94 -12.06
CA ASP A 23 7.21 -3.04 -11.93
C ASP A 23 6.89 -1.64 -12.45
N ASP A 24 5.73 -1.14 -12.06
CA ASP A 24 5.19 0.12 -12.55
C ASP A 24 6.11 1.26 -12.13
N PRO A 25 6.75 1.97 -13.07
CA PRO A 25 7.68 3.06 -12.73
C PRO A 25 7.04 4.15 -11.90
N ARG A 26 5.71 4.27 -11.95
CA ARG A 26 4.95 5.23 -11.16
C ARG A 26 4.94 4.89 -9.67
N THR A 27 5.24 3.65 -9.28
CA THR A 27 5.35 3.20 -7.87
C THR A 27 6.75 3.43 -7.27
N GLN A 28 7.66 4.00 -8.02
CA GLN A 28 9.07 4.11 -7.59
C GLN A 28 9.24 4.88 -6.28
N HIS A 29 8.44 5.92 -6.05
CA HIS A 29 8.48 6.68 -4.79
C HIS A 29 8.06 5.85 -3.58
N LEU A 30 7.00 5.05 -3.74
CA LEU A 30 6.54 4.14 -2.71
C LEU A 30 7.61 3.10 -2.39
N ARG A 31 8.17 2.49 -3.43
CA ARG A 31 9.28 1.52 -3.29
C ARG A 31 10.48 2.12 -2.56
N GLN A 32 10.83 3.35 -2.90
CA GLN A 32 11.94 4.05 -2.27
C GLN A 32 11.64 4.40 -0.81
N ALA A 33 10.43 4.85 -0.50
CA ALA A 33 10.01 5.14 0.87
C ALA A 33 10.07 3.90 1.77
N LEU A 34 9.67 2.73 1.23
CA LEU A 34 9.79 1.45 1.92
C LEU A 34 11.28 1.07 2.15
N ARG A 35 12.12 1.16 1.10
CA ARG A 35 13.56 0.84 1.19
C ARG A 35 14.32 1.74 2.16
N GLN A 36 13.94 3.01 2.23
CA GLN A 36 14.57 4.00 3.13
C GLN A 36 14.05 3.94 4.56
N GLY A 37 13.10 3.05 4.85
CA GLY A 37 12.50 2.93 6.18
C GLY A 37 11.64 4.14 6.58
N ARG A 38 11.24 4.99 5.64
CA ARG A 38 10.28 6.08 5.89
C ARG A 38 8.87 5.54 6.10
N LEU A 39 8.55 4.45 5.42
CA LEU A 39 7.32 3.69 5.60
C LEU A 39 7.67 2.29 6.11
N ARG A 40 6.87 1.82 7.05
CA ARG A 40 6.89 0.44 7.52
C ARG A 40 5.66 -0.28 7.00
N TRP A 41 5.85 -1.17 6.03
CA TRP A 41 4.75 -1.97 5.52
C TRP A 41 4.29 -2.97 6.57
N ILE A 42 3.06 -2.85 7.01
CA ILE A 42 2.41 -3.77 7.94
C ILE A 42 1.34 -4.60 7.21
N ALA A 43 1.25 -5.87 7.54
CA ALA A 43 0.30 -6.80 6.94
C ALA A 43 -0.09 -7.90 7.94
N THR A 44 -1.08 -8.70 7.57
CA THR A 44 -1.53 -9.86 8.34
C THR A 44 -1.44 -11.14 7.52
N ALA A 45 -1.54 -12.29 8.17
CA ALA A 45 -1.52 -13.59 7.50
C ALA A 45 -2.64 -13.73 6.43
N PRO A 46 -3.89 -13.30 6.65
CA PRO A 46 -4.92 -13.30 5.62
C PRO A 46 -4.57 -12.46 4.37
N MET A 47 -3.87 -11.33 4.52
CA MET A 47 -3.42 -10.52 3.38
C MET A 47 -2.36 -11.26 2.56
N ARG A 48 -1.43 -11.93 3.23
CA ARG A 48 -0.44 -12.78 2.58
C ARG A 48 -1.09 -13.95 1.83
N GLU A 49 -2.09 -14.58 2.42
CA GLU A 49 -2.83 -15.68 1.80
C GLU A 49 -3.64 -15.20 0.57
N GLU A 50 -4.23 -14.01 0.65
CA GLU A 50 -4.87 -13.40 -0.52
C GLU A 50 -3.87 -13.18 -1.65
N LEU A 51 -2.71 -12.60 -1.36
CA LEU A 51 -1.65 -12.44 -2.35
C LEU A 51 -1.27 -13.79 -2.96
N ARG A 52 -1.08 -14.83 -2.15
CA ARG A 52 -0.78 -16.19 -2.62
C ARG A 52 -1.84 -16.71 -3.60
N ARG A 53 -3.13 -16.50 -3.31
CA ARG A 53 -4.23 -16.90 -4.21
C ARG A 53 -4.21 -16.13 -5.51
N VAL A 54 -4.07 -14.82 -5.43
CA VAL A 54 -4.07 -13.92 -6.59
C VAL A 54 -2.89 -14.22 -7.53
N LEU A 55 -1.71 -14.54 -6.99
CA LEU A 55 -0.53 -14.91 -7.77
C LEU A 55 -0.74 -16.18 -8.61
N ASN A 56 -1.73 -17.01 -8.31
CA ASN A 56 -2.10 -18.18 -9.09
C ASN A 56 -3.15 -17.90 -10.18
N TYR A 57 -3.62 -16.68 -10.33
CA TYR A 57 -4.53 -16.35 -11.41
C TYR A 57 -3.83 -16.47 -12.77
N PRO A 58 -4.47 -17.09 -13.80
CA PRO A 58 -3.81 -17.42 -15.06
C PRO A 58 -3.10 -16.24 -15.73
N HIS A 59 -3.71 -15.07 -15.72
CA HIS A 59 -3.11 -13.87 -16.34
C HIS A 59 -1.88 -13.36 -15.59
N LEU A 60 -1.82 -13.55 -14.26
CA LEU A 60 -0.64 -13.18 -13.47
C LEU A 60 0.47 -14.22 -13.59
N VAL A 61 0.12 -15.51 -13.64
CA VAL A 61 1.09 -16.58 -13.93
C VAL A 61 1.76 -16.33 -15.28
N ALA A 62 0.99 -16.02 -16.33
CA ALA A 62 1.52 -15.68 -17.65
C ALA A 62 2.42 -14.43 -17.61
N ARG A 63 1.99 -13.38 -16.88
CA ARG A 63 2.78 -12.16 -16.72
C ARG A 63 4.12 -12.40 -16.02
N MET A 64 4.11 -13.14 -14.92
CA MET A 64 5.33 -13.49 -14.20
C MET A 64 6.28 -14.34 -15.05
N ALA A 65 5.76 -15.32 -15.76
CA ALA A 65 6.55 -16.16 -16.67
C ALA A 65 7.26 -15.32 -17.74
N SER A 66 6.58 -14.32 -18.33
CA SER A 66 7.18 -13.46 -19.35
C SER A 66 8.28 -12.55 -18.82
N SER A 67 8.32 -12.28 -17.52
CA SER A 67 9.36 -11.46 -16.87
C SER A 67 10.39 -12.28 -16.07
N GLY A 68 10.31 -13.60 -16.15
CA GLY A 68 11.21 -14.49 -15.39
C GLY A 68 10.96 -14.50 -13.88
N GLN A 69 9.77 -14.08 -13.45
CA GLN A 69 9.37 -14.08 -12.05
C GLN A 69 8.55 -15.32 -11.69
N THR A 70 8.49 -15.64 -10.41
CA THR A 70 7.66 -16.69 -9.86
C THR A 70 6.81 -16.17 -8.70
N GLY A 71 5.66 -16.77 -8.46
CA GLY A 71 4.83 -16.44 -7.30
C GLY A 71 5.57 -16.65 -5.97
N THR A 72 6.42 -17.67 -5.90
CA THR A 72 7.28 -17.92 -4.72
C THR A 72 8.25 -16.76 -4.47
N ALA A 73 8.87 -16.22 -5.52
CA ALA A 73 9.77 -15.07 -5.37
C ALA A 73 9.04 -13.80 -4.91
N VAL A 74 7.82 -13.57 -5.39
CA VAL A 74 6.99 -12.44 -4.94
C VAL A 74 6.59 -12.59 -3.47
N LEU A 75 6.19 -13.79 -3.06
CA LEU A 75 5.89 -14.08 -1.65
C LEU A 75 7.11 -13.94 -0.75
N ALA A 76 8.29 -14.35 -1.22
CA ALA A 76 9.54 -14.15 -0.49
C ALA A 76 9.85 -12.66 -0.29
N THR A 77 9.58 -11.82 -1.30
CA THR A 77 9.72 -10.37 -1.20
C THR A 77 8.73 -9.80 -0.18
N PHE A 78 7.48 -10.26 -0.20
CA PHE A 78 6.50 -9.90 0.84
C PHE A 78 7.02 -10.24 2.24
N ASP A 79 7.46 -11.46 2.45
CA ASP A 79 7.94 -11.94 3.74
C ASP A 79 9.19 -11.18 4.25
N ALA A 80 10.02 -10.72 3.32
CA ALA A 80 11.22 -9.94 3.65
C ALA A 80 10.92 -8.47 3.99
N GLN A 81 9.88 -7.88 3.40
CA GLN A 81 9.61 -6.43 3.49
C GLN A 81 8.42 -6.07 4.38
N ALA A 82 7.41 -6.94 4.49
CA ALA A 82 6.26 -6.69 5.33
C ALA A 82 6.51 -7.14 6.77
N THR A 83 6.08 -6.33 7.73
CA THR A 83 5.99 -6.74 9.13
C THR A 83 4.64 -7.41 9.34
N LEU A 84 4.64 -8.72 9.60
CA LEU A 84 3.41 -9.43 9.90
C LEU A 84 2.95 -9.12 11.33
N LEU A 85 1.71 -8.70 11.44
CA LEU A 85 1.01 -8.44 12.70
C LEU A 85 -0.18 -9.38 12.84
N GLU A 86 -0.73 -9.43 14.04
CA GLU A 86 -1.99 -10.14 14.29
C GLU A 86 -3.16 -9.46 13.58
N ASP A 87 -4.21 -10.23 13.33
CA ASP A 87 -5.43 -9.72 12.72
C ASP A 87 -6.04 -8.63 13.59
N ALA A 88 -6.39 -7.51 12.98
CA ALA A 88 -7.02 -6.41 13.68
C ALA A 88 -8.52 -6.70 13.92
N PRO A 89 -9.09 -6.20 15.03
CA PRO A 89 -10.52 -6.25 15.25
C PRO A 89 -11.23 -5.43 14.17
N LYS A 90 -12.49 -5.80 13.87
CA LYS A 90 -13.29 -5.08 12.89
C LYS A 90 -13.42 -3.60 13.26
N ALA A 91 -13.09 -2.73 12.31
CA ALA A 91 -13.26 -1.30 12.47
C ALA A 91 -14.75 -0.91 12.57
N SER A 92 -15.01 0.28 13.10
CA SER A 92 -16.39 0.82 13.21
C SER A 92 -17.01 1.19 11.86
N CYS A 93 -16.26 1.11 10.76
CA CYS A 93 -16.77 1.27 9.41
C CYS A 93 -16.69 -0.06 8.65
N THR A 94 -17.68 -0.31 7.79
CA THR A 94 -17.77 -1.53 7.00
C THR A 94 -17.61 -1.21 5.53
N CYS A 95 -16.67 -1.89 4.87
CA CYS A 95 -16.52 -1.87 3.42
C CYS A 95 -17.65 -2.66 2.77
N LYS A 96 -18.08 -2.22 1.59
CA LYS A 96 -19.07 -2.94 0.81
C LYS A 96 -18.52 -4.28 0.32
N ASP A 97 -17.23 -4.31 -0.05
CA ASP A 97 -16.52 -5.55 -0.34
C ASP A 97 -15.92 -6.11 0.96
N ALA A 98 -16.36 -7.31 1.33
CA ALA A 98 -15.89 -7.99 2.53
C ALA A 98 -14.42 -8.39 2.45
N ASP A 99 -13.90 -8.64 1.24
CA ASP A 99 -12.50 -9.00 1.03
C ASP A 99 -11.54 -7.84 1.32
N ASP A 100 -12.00 -6.60 1.16
CA ASP A 100 -11.20 -5.41 1.46
C ASP A 100 -11.22 -5.02 2.94
N GLN A 101 -12.15 -5.54 3.73
CA GLN A 101 -12.35 -5.15 5.13
C GLN A 101 -11.09 -5.32 5.98
N LYS A 102 -10.32 -6.38 5.78
CA LYS A 102 -9.09 -6.66 6.55
C LYS A 102 -8.02 -5.56 6.41
N PHE A 103 -7.91 -4.92 5.22
CA PHE A 103 -6.99 -3.80 5.00
C PHE A 103 -7.43 -2.57 5.79
N ILE A 104 -8.72 -2.32 5.82
CA ILE A 104 -9.32 -1.21 6.58
C ILE A 104 -9.14 -1.43 8.08
N ASP A 105 -9.43 -2.64 8.57
CA ASP A 105 -9.33 -2.97 9.99
C ASP A 105 -7.91 -2.76 10.50
N LEU A 106 -6.91 -3.25 9.77
CA LEU A 106 -5.51 -3.08 10.14
C LEU A 106 -5.08 -1.62 10.10
N ALA A 107 -5.48 -0.88 9.06
CA ALA A 107 -5.14 0.53 8.93
C ALA A 107 -5.75 1.37 10.07
N VAL A 108 -7.00 1.10 10.45
CA VAL A 108 -7.67 1.79 11.57
C VAL A 108 -7.01 1.47 12.90
N MET A 109 -6.71 0.18 13.16
CA MET A 109 -6.08 -0.26 14.41
C MET A 109 -4.75 0.46 14.66
N HIS A 110 -3.95 0.61 13.62
CA HIS A 110 -2.60 1.18 13.71
C HIS A 110 -2.50 2.64 13.26
N ARG A 111 -3.62 3.28 12.94
CA ARG A 111 -3.65 4.63 12.33
C ARG A 111 -2.65 4.75 11.18
N ALA A 112 -2.59 3.70 10.37
CA ALA A 112 -1.66 3.56 9.27
C ALA A 112 -2.13 4.31 8.03
N LEU A 113 -1.21 4.59 7.13
CA LEU A 113 -1.58 4.94 5.76
C LEU A 113 -2.23 3.73 5.10
N LEU A 114 -3.25 3.92 4.30
CA LEU A 114 -3.86 2.87 3.48
C LEU A 114 -3.67 3.23 2.01
N LEU A 115 -3.04 2.33 1.26
CA LEU A 115 -2.82 2.49 -0.18
C LEU A 115 -3.67 1.47 -0.93
N SER A 116 -4.60 1.95 -1.74
CA SER A 116 -5.53 1.13 -2.51
C SER A 116 -5.99 1.84 -3.77
N LYS A 117 -6.27 1.08 -4.82
CA LYS A 117 -6.93 1.54 -6.05
C LYS A 117 -8.39 1.10 -6.13
N ASP A 118 -8.84 0.28 -5.17
CA ASP A 118 -10.19 -0.27 -5.21
C ASP A 118 -11.24 0.80 -4.96
N ALA A 119 -12.26 0.86 -5.83
CA ALA A 119 -13.32 1.85 -5.75
C ALA A 119 -14.14 1.74 -4.46
N GLN A 120 -14.30 0.53 -3.92
CA GLN A 120 -15.03 0.31 -2.67
C GLN A 120 -14.28 0.85 -1.45
N VAL A 121 -12.94 0.83 -1.51
CA VAL A 121 -12.10 1.47 -0.49
C VAL A 121 -12.06 2.98 -0.69
N LEU A 122 -11.89 3.45 -1.93
CA LEU A 122 -11.81 4.88 -2.26
C LEU A 122 -13.07 5.65 -1.84
N CYS A 123 -14.25 5.06 -1.97
CA CYS A 123 -15.50 5.71 -1.56
C CYS A 123 -15.61 5.90 -0.03
N MET A 124 -14.78 5.22 0.75
CA MET A 124 -14.76 5.32 2.21
C MET A 124 -13.83 6.41 2.76
N ARG A 125 -13.16 7.16 1.91
CA ARG A 125 -12.14 8.16 2.28
C ARG A 125 -12.50 9.01 3.51
N ARG A 126 -13.65 9.69 3.48
CA ARG A 126 -14.08 10.55 4.58
C ARG A 126 -14.28 9.82 5.90
N ARG A 127 -14.74 8.57 5.84
CA ARG A 127 -14.92 7.73 7.05
C ARG A 127 -13.57 7.32 7.61
N LEU A 128 -12.63 6.92 6.75
CA LEU A 128 -11.29 6.51 7.12
C LEU A 128 -10.50 7.68 7.73
N GLU A 129 -10.57 8.86 7.14
CA GLU A 129 -9.94 10.07 7.68
C GLU A 129 -10.43 10.40 9.10
N ARG A 130 -11.73 10.25 9.38
CA ARG A 130 -12.28 10.43 10.74
C ARG A 130 -11.74 9.41 11.74
N LEU A 131 -11.31 8.25 11.28
CA LEU A 131 -10.69 7.20 12.09
C LEU A 131 -9.16 7.30 12.16
N GLY A 132 -8.59 8.38 11.62
CA GLY A 132 -7.15 8.61 11.64
C GLY A 132 -6.36 7.88 10.57
N VAL A 133 -7.03 7.38 9.52
CA VAL A 133 -6.40 6.70 8.38
C VAL A 133 -6.31 7.66 7.19
N ALA A 134 -5.09 7.93 6.72
CA ALA A 134 -4.87 8.66 5.48
C ALA A 134 -4.90 7.66 4.31
N LEU A 135 -5.92 7.81 3.44
CA LEU A 135 -6.07 6.99 2.25
C LEU A 135 -5.33 7.63 1.08
N ASN A 136 -4.38 6.90 0.52
CA ASN A 136 -3.56 7.35 -0.60
C ASN A 136 -2.98 8.77 -0.39
N PRO A 137 -2.23 9.03 0.68
CA PRO A 137 -1.61 10.34 0.88
C PRO A 137 -0.50 10.57 -0.14
N HIS A 138 -0.21 11.84 -0.43
CA HIS A 138 0.92 12.17 -1.29
C HIS A 138 2.24 11.83 -0.58
N ILE A 139 3.00 10.89 -1.16
CA ILE A 139 4.32 10.51 -0.65
C ILE A 139 5.34 11.40 -1.35
N LYS A 140 5.84 12.42 -0.65
CA LYS A 140 6.85 13.34 -1.20
C LYS A 140 8.12 12.57 -1.56
N PRO A 141 8.71 12.81 -2.72
CA PRO A 141 10.03 12.28 -3.04
C PRO A 141 11.08 12.87 -2.09
N PRO A 142 12.19 12.15 -1.88
CA PRO A 142 13.30 12.73 -1.11
C PRO A 142 13.86 13.99 -1.80
N PRO A 143 14.46 14.89 -1.04
CA PRO A 143 15.09 16.08 -1.60
C PRO A 143 16.09 15.74 -2.72
N GLY A 144 16.03 16.45 -3.84
CA GLY A 144 16.91 16.23 -4.98
C GLY A 144 16.47 15.12 -5.95
N PHE A 145 15.34 14.46 -5.68
CA PHE A 145 14.80 13.46 -6.59
C PHE A 145 13.88 14.10 -7.64
N ALA A 146 14.25 13.99 -8.90
CA ALA A 146 13.39 14.43 -10.00
C ALA A 146 12.25 13.43 -10.19
N VAL A 147 11.02 13.93 -10.22
CA VAL A 147 9.82 13.12 -10.41
C VAL A 147 9.43 13.18 -11.88
N GLU A 148 9.43 12.04 -12.54
CA GLU A 148 8.93 11.95 -13.91
C GLU A 148 7.42 12.28 -13.96
N PRO A 149 6.95 12.99 -15.00
CA PRO A 149 5.54 13.37 -15.13
C PRO A 149 4.57 12.19 -15.06
N ALA A 150 4.97 11.02 -15.57
CA ALA A 150 4.18 9.80 -15.50
C ALA A 150 4.00 9.29 -14.07
N GLN A 151 5.02 9.45 -13.22
CA GLN A 151 4.95 9.10 -11.80
C GLN A 151 4.02 10.05 -11.05
N GLN A 152 4.08 11.34 -11.36
CA GLN A 152 3.15 12.32 -10.81
C GLN A 152 1.69 12.00 -11.19
N ALA A 153 1.44 11.61 -12.44
CA ALA A 153 0.11 11.24 -12.91
C ALA A 153 -0.44 9.99 -12.23
N TYR A 154 0.41 8.98 -11.96
CA TYR A 154 0.01 7.78 -11.22
C TYR A 154 -0.38 8.12 -9.79
N PHE A 155 0.48 8.82 -9.08
CA PHE A 155 0.18 9.24 -7.72
C PHE A 155 -1.00 10.21 -7.68
N ALA A 156 -1.16 11.10 -8.64
CA ALA A 156 -2.33 11.95 -8.75
C ALA A 156 -3.63 11.15 -8.94
N ARG A 157 -3.60 10.03 -9.66
CA ARG A 157 -4.75 9.14 -9.80
C ARG A 157 -5.02 8.32 -8.53
N LEU A 158 -3.97 7.80 -7.90
CA LEU A 158 -4.07 7.11 -6.61
C LEU A 158 -4.50 8.07 -5.51
N PHE A 159 -3.99 9.31 -5.58
CA PHE A 159 -4.09 10.31 -4.56
C PHE A 159 -4.97 11.48 -4.98
N GLN A 160 -5.97 11.26 -5.87
CA GLN A 160 -6.87 12.33 -6.30
C GLN A 160 -7.36 13.12 -5.10
N ALA A 161 -6.70 14.24 -5.00
CA ALA A 161 -7.02 15.44 -4.28
C ALA A 161 -8.09 15.33 -3.20
N THR A 162 -7.63 15.16 -1.99
CA THR A 162 -8.14 15.99 -0.94
C THR A 162 -7.00 16.87 -0.50
N SER A 163 -7.20 18.17 -0.70
CA SER A 163 -6.37 19.19 -0.14
C SER A 163 -6.13 18.92 1.35
N ALA A 164 -4.87 18.99 1.73
CA ALA A 164 -4.41 19.28 3.06
C ALA A 164 -4.82 18.29 4.17
N ILE A 165 -4.27 17.10 4.13
CA ILE A 165 -3.68 16.55 5.33
C ILE A 165 -2.24 16.24 4.93
N GLU A 166 -1.35 17.15 5.23
CA GLU A 166 0.05 16.79 5.36
C GLU A 166 0.09 15.80 6.53
N PRO A 167 0.35 14.50 6.33
CA PRO A 167 0.74 13.69 7.45
C PRO A 167 2.01 14.34 7.98
N ALA A 168 2.19 14.35 9.28
CA ALA A 168 3.40 14.82 9.95
C ALA A 168 4.62 13.99 9.53
N LEU A 169 4.92 14.00 8.24
CA LEU A 169 6.15 13.49 7.62
C LEU A 169 7.10 14.66 7.33
N ALA A 170 6.74 15.85 7.79
CA ALA A 170 7.59 17.03 7.73
C ALA A 170 7.99 17.43 9.14
N THR A 171 8.94 16.78 9.68
CA THR A 171 10.03 17.33 10.54
C THR A 171 11.09 16.27 10.72
#